data_b7b9dcfae4e7bfcf8fda5c350ba35940
#
_entry.id   b7b9dcfae4e7bfcf8fda5c350ba35940
#
_cell.length_a   1.000
_cell.length_b   1.000
_cell.length_c   1.000
_cell.angle_alpha   90.00
_cell.angle_beta   90.00
_cell.angle_gamma   90.00
#
_symmetry.space_group_name_H-M   'P 1'
#
loop_
_entity.id
_entity.type
_entity.pdbx_description
1 polymer ?
#
loop_
_entity_poly.entity_id
_entity_poly.type
_entity_poly.pdbx_seq_one_letter_code
_entity_poly.pdbx_strand_id
1 'polypeptide(L)'
;MKVLFTFLAVAIMTMATLPLKAQQKEAYVVVSNNGTMITFYYDLQKANREGTVCQIEGTSPAWIGTLTKPNTQIVTAEFDKSFQEYRPKRTWRWFFNCSALKEIKGMENLNTSETTEMVGMFSGCKALTSLNLSKFDTSMADNINNMFMECEALTSLDLSNFNTEKVTSMSYLFASCKALESLNLSSFNTKNVRTMGDMFAGCANMTKIDVTFLNTESVSDMKGMFSGCSKLTSIDLSKFNTERVSRMNAMFKGCKSLTSIDLSTFKTTYVRNMDEMFFDCQNLTTLDLTKFDTRKTTSFDDMFGQCKELNTIYCNDKWNCPDPNNKMFDGCEKLKGAVAYNKNSTGGVMANPETGYFTRKTSDGIASQTTSHIATIKAIYSASGQKLNELQRGLNIVRMSDGT
;
A
#
# COMPACT_ATOMS: atom_id res chain seq x y z
N MET A 1 88.26 -9.97 22.77
CA MET A 1 87.09 -9.54 23.51
C MET A 1 86.51 -8.22 22.93
N LYS A 2 86.48 -8.03 21.62
CA LYS A 2 85.95 -6.85 20.91
C LYS A 2 84.98 -7.19 19.74
N VAL A 3 84.69 -8.45 19.50
CA VAL A 3 83.83 -8.85 18.36
C VAL A 3 82.45 -9.33 18.80
N LEU A 4 82.22 -9.49 20.10
CA LEU A 4 80.90 -10.00 20.63
C LEU A 4 79.89 -8.91 20.93
N PHE A 5 80.26 -7.61 20.91
CA PHE A 5 79.34 -6.48 21.22
C PHE A 5 78.66 -5.87 19.97
N THR A 6 79.18 -6.22 18.75
CA THR A 6 78.65 -5.62 17.52
C THR A 6 77.44 -6.39 16.94
N PHE A 7 77.18 -7.62 17.36
CA PHE A 7 76.06 -8.44 16.89
C PHE A 7 74.76 -8.22 17.72
N LEU A 8 74.87 -7.68 18.95
CA LEU A 8 73.71 -7.45 19.80
C LEU A 8 73.00 -6.11 19.52
N ALA A 9 73.72 -5.16 18.93
CA ALA A 9 73.16 -3.85 18.58
C ALA A 9 72.36 -3.83 17.28
N VAL A 10 72.65 -4.80 16.35
CA VAL A 10 71.92 -4.89 15.07
C VAL A 10 70.60 -5.68 15.18
N ALA A 11 70.46 -6.56 16.20
CA ALA A 11 69.24 -7.33 16.40
C ALA A 11 68.11 -6.53 17.08
N ILE A 12 68.41 -5.36 17.72
CA ILE A 12 67.43 -4.50 18.38
C ILE A 12 66.86 -3.45 17.42
N MET A 13 67.51 -3.14 16.30
CA MET A 13 67.05 -2.13 15.34
C MET A 13 66.13 -2.65 14.22
N THR A 14 65.92 -3.97 14.11
CA THR A 14 64.99 -4.53 13.10
C THR A 14 63.60 -4.89 13.62
N MET A 15 63.30 -4.63 14.91
CA MET A 15 61.94 -4.83 15.47
C MET A 15 61.06 -3.59 15.48
N ALA A 16 61.42 -2.48 14.87
CA ALA A 16 60.72 -1.22 15.06
C ALA A 16 60.20 -0.56 13.78
N THR A 17 59.78 -1.31 12.76
CA THR A 17 59.01 -0.73 11.65
C THR A 17 58.03 -1.73 11.05
N LEU A 18 57.21 -2.38 11.88
CA LEU A 18 55.90 -2.74 11.37
C LEU A 18 55.12 -1.43 11.36
N PRO A 19 54.57 -0.98 10.22
CA PRO A 19 53.73 0.21 10.22
C PRO A 19 52.59 -0.07 11.21
N LEU A 20 52.48 0.75 12.26
CA LEU A 20 51.28 0.78 13.10
C LEU A 20 50.14 1.05 12.11
N LYS A 21 49.40 0.01 11.73
CA LYS A 21 48.21 0.19 10.91
C LYS A 21 47.32 1.11 11.74
N ALA A 22 47.20 2.36 11.30
CA ALA A 22 46.38 3.34 12.03
C ALA A 22 45.03 2.65 12.27
N GLN A 23 44.66 2.52 13.53
CA GLN A 23 43.42 1.88 13.88
C GLN A 23 42.30 2.70 13.28
N GLN A 24 41.55 2.12 12.34
CA GLN A 24 40.48 2.80 11.63
C GLN A 24 39.16 2.60 12.39
N LYS A 25 38.33 3.64 12.48
CA LYS A 25 37.00 3.51 13.01
C LYS A 25 36.22 2.46 12.21
N GLU A 26 35.45 1.64 12.89
CA GLU A 26 34.59 0.62 12.29
C GLU A 26 33.14 0.84 12.75
N ALA A 27 32.18 0.57 11.82
CA ALA A 27 30.77 0.50 12.17
C ALA A 27 30.41 -0.93 12.62
N TYR A 28 29.77 -1.06 13.76
CA TYR A 28 29.35 -2.35 14.32
C TYR A 28 28.16 -2.20 15.26
N VAL A 29 27.54 -3.31 15.59
CA VAL A 29 26.41 -3.39 16.56
C VAL A 29 26.83 -4.28 17.71
N VAL A 30 26.44 -3.89 18.90
CA VAL A 30 26.60 -4.70 20.11
C VAL A 30 25.24 -5.12 20.64
N VAL A 31 25.03 -6.43 20.76
CA VAL A 31 23.90 -6.99 21.48
C VAL A 31 24.29 -7.14 22.94
N SER A 32 23.53 -6.55 23.87
CA SER A 32 23.78 -6.63 25.31
C SER A 32 23.80 -8.07 25.82
N ASN A 33 24.49 -8.33 26.94
CA ASN A 33 24.64 -9.68 27.50
C ASN A 33 23.31 -10.37 27.80
N ASN A 34 22.25 -9.61 28.16
CA ASN A 34 20.90 -10.14 28.34
C ASN A 34 20.07 -10.26 27.06
N GLY A 35 20.64 -9.87 25.92
CA GLY A 35 20.00 -9.96 24.60
C GLY A 35 18.84 -8.98 24.36
N THR A 36 18.59 -8.00 25.24
CA THR A 36 17.40 -7.14 25.16
C THR A 36 17.64 -5.79 24.49
N MET A 37 18.90 -5.42 24.30
CA MET A 37 19.29 -4.14 23.73
C MET A 37 20.33 -4.32 22.63
N ILE A 38 20.24 -3.50 21.59
CA ILE A 38 21.28 -3.36 20.56
C ILE A 38 21.74 -1.92 20.52
N THR A 39 23.07 -1.73 20.40
CA THR A 39 23.65 -0.38 20.25
C THR A 39 24.56 -0.32 19.04
N PHE A 40 24.39 0.70 18.24
CA PHE A 40 25.15 0.97 17.00
C PHE A 40 26.30 1.93 17.30
N TYR A 41 27.51 1.55 16.91
CA TYR A 41 28.75 2.29 17.17
C TYR A 41 29.55 2.52 15.89
N TYR A 42 30.29 3.64 15.83
CA TYR A 42 31.32 3.90 14.81
C TYR A 42 32.58 4.50 15.46
N ASP A 43 33.43 3.66 16.01
CA ASP A 43 34.60 4.09 16.79
C ASP A 43 35.76 3.10 16.72
N LEU A 44 36.74 3.30 17.61
CA LEU A 44 37.93 2.43 17.77
C LEU A 44 37.78 1.42 18.92
N GLN A 45 36.62 1.34 19.58
CA GLN A 45 36.45 0.61 20.85
C GLN A 45 35.83 -0.80 20.68
N LYS A 46 35.71 -1.28 19.45
CA LYS A 46 35.05 -2.56 19.12
C LYS A 46 35.52 -3.74 19.96
N ALA A 47 36.85 -3.85 20.18
CA ALA A 47 37.44 -4.94 20.97
C ALA A 47 37.18 -4.84 22.49
N ASN A 48 36.79 -3.66 22.98
CA ASN A 48 36.58 -3.37 24.40
C ASN A 48 35.10 -3.40 24.82
N ARG A 49 34.19 -3.73 23.88
CA ARG A 49 32.75 -3.74 24.14
C ARG A 49 32.31 -5.02 24.82
N GLU A 50 31.51 -4.89 25.87
CA GLU A 50 30.82 -6.03 26.50
C GLU A 50 29.58 -6.40 25.71
N GLY A 51 29.33 -7.69 25.52
CA GLY A 51 28.20 -8.23 24.75
C GLY A 51 28.62 -8.94 23.47
N THR A 52 27.64 -9.27 22.62
CA THR A 52 27.90 -9.89 21.33
C THR A 52 28.10 -8.83 20.25
N VAL A 53 29.31 -8.73 19.72
CA VAL A 53 29.64 -7.80 18.64
C VAL A 53 29.23 -8.38 17.29
N CYS A 54 28.41 -7.65 16.55
CA CYS A 54 27.91 -8.03 15.23
C CYS A 54 28.40 -7.07 14.15
N GLN A 55 28.62 -7.60 12.94
CA GLN A 55 28.94 -6.79 11.77
C GLN A 55 27.66 -6.05 11.30
N ILE A 56 27.79 -4.78 10.91
CA ILE A 56 26.68 -4.00 10.37
C ILE A 56 26.50 -4.22 8.86
N GLU A 57 27.60 -4.56 8.16
CA GLU A 57 27.58 -4.84 6.74
C GLU A 57 27.44 -6.34 6.49
N GLY A 58 26.70 -6.70 5.44
CA GLY A 58 26.46 -8.11 5.08
C GLY A 58 25.08 -8.32 4.47
N THR A 59 24.76 -9.58 4.21
CA THR A 59 23.50 -9.96 3.56
C THR A 59 22.29 -9.98 4.49
N SER A 60 22.51 -10.07 5.81
CA SER A 60 21.42 -10.03 6.81
C SER A 60 22.02 -9.70 8.18
N PRO A 61 21.49 -8.70 8.91
CA PRO A 61 21.92 -8.41 10.27
C PRO A 61 21.72 -9.61 11.21
N ALA A 62 22.71 -9.90 12.06
CA ALA A 62 22.68 -11.08 12.94
C ALA A 62 21.68 -10.97 14.08
N TRP A 63 21.23 -9.76 14.41
CA TRP A 63 20.32 -9.45 15.54
C TRP A 63 18.84 -9.40 15.18
N ILE A 64 18.46 -9.55 13.91
CA ILE A 64 17.07 -9.46 13.47
C ILE A 64 16.31 -10.79 13.58
N GLY A 65 14.99 -10.73 13.41
CA GLY A 65 14.16 -11.93 13.18
C GLY A 65 14.21 -12.42 11.74
N THR A 66 13.55 -13.54 11.49
CA THR A 66 13.28 -14.07 10.15
C THR A 66 11.79 -13.94 9.83
N LEU A 67 11.38 -14.26 8.61
CA LEU A 67 9.96 -14.26 8.22
C LEU A 67 9.11 -15.20 9.09
N THR A 68 9.67 -16.33 9.52
CA THR A 68 8.97 -17.36 10.29
C THR A 68 9.29 -17.35 11.77
N LYS A 69 10.37 -16.66 12.19
CA LYS A 69 10.82 -16.59 13.58
C LYS A 69 11.21 -15.15 13.95
N PRO A 70 10.26 -14.34 14.46
CA PRO A 70 10.55 -12.99 14.92
C PRO A 70 11.59 -12.97 16.05
N ASN A 71 12.39 -11.90 16.13
CA ASN A 71 13.18 -11.63 17.33
C ASN A 71 12.25 -10.97 18.37
N THR A 72 12.00 -11.71 19.46
CA THR A 72 11.16 -11.29 20.59
C THR A 72 11.99 -10.83 21.80
N GLN A 73 13.30 -10.78 21.67
CA GLN A 73 14.24 -10.45 22.77
C GLN A 73 14.61 -8.96 22.76
N ILE A 74 14.89 -8.39 21.58
CA ILE A 74 15.31 -7.00 21.42
C ILE A 74 14.12 -6.08 21.76
N VAL A 75 14.25 -5.31 22.85
CA VAL A 75 13.24 -4.36 23.33
C VAL A 75 13.63 -2.91 23.02
N THR A 76 14.94 -2.62 23.06
CA THR A 76 15.49 -1.28 22.84
C THR A 76 16.63 -1.32 21.82
N ALA A 77 16.69 -0.30 20.98
CA ALA A 77 17.85 -0.03 20.13
C ALA A 77 18.38 1.38 20.43
N GLU A 78 19.68 1.60 20.20
CA GLU A 78 20.31 2.91 20.39
C GLU A 78 21.36 3.16 19.32
N PHE A 79 21.36 4.37 18.75
CA PHE A 79 22.47 4.88 17.95
C PHE A 79 23.35 5.73 18.86
N ASP A 80 24.54 5.22 19.23
CA ASP A 80 25.52 5.97 20.03
C ASP A 80 25.95 7.25 19.30
N LYS A 81 26.40 8.25 20.04
CA LYS A 81 26.86 9.52 19.47
C LYS A 81 28.00 9.35 18.44
N SER A 82 28.84 8.33 18.60
CA SER A 82 29.91 8.01 17.64
C SER A 82 29.38 7.69 16.25
N PHE A 83 28.13 7.20 16.15
CA PHE A 83 27.50 6.80 14.88
C PHE A 83 27.19 7.97 13.94
N GLN A 84 27.18 9.21 14.43
CA GLN A 84 26.92 10.42 13.63
C GLN A 84 27.86 10.59 12.43
N GLU A 85 29.07 10.04 12.51
CA GLU A 85 30.07 10.15 11.44
C GLU A 85 29.93 9.06 10.38
N TYR A 86 29.19 7.97 10.69
CA TYR A 86 28.98 6.89 9.73
C TYR A 86 27.87 7.25 8.72
N ARG A 87 28.09 6.87 7.47
CA ARG A 87 27.16 7.09 6.36
C ARG A 87 26.82 5.74 5.73
N PRO A 88 25.82 5.00 6.26
CA PRO A 88 25.44 3.70 5.70
C PRO A 88 24.93 3.89 4.26
N LYS A 89 25.41 3.06 3.35
CA LYS A 89 24.89 2.97 1.98
C LYS A 89 23.55 2.25 1.94
N ARG A 90 23.28 1.41 2.95
CA ARG A 90 22.09 0.56 3.06
C ARG A 90 21.71 0.42 4.52
N THR A 91 20.39 0.56 4.79
CA THR A 91 19.79 0.27 6.09
C THR A 91 18.82 -0.92 5.97
N TRP A 92 19.02 -1.74 4.95
CA TRP A 92 18.19 -2.87 4.60
C TRP A 92 17.98 -3.79 5.80
N ARG A 93 16.70 -3.92 6.22
CA ARG A 93 16.25 -4.81 7.30
C ARG A 93 16.93 -4.62 8.65
N TRP A 94 17.44 -3.46 9.00
CA TRP A 94 18.17 -3.27 10.27
C TRP A 94 17.39 -3.65 11.52
N PHE A 95 16.06 -3.52 11.50
CA PHE A 95 15.19 -3.92 12.60
C PHE A 95 14.12 -4.94 12.17
N PHE A 96 14.36 -5.63 11.05
CA PHE A 96 13.38 -6.56 10.47
C PHE A 96 12.93 -7.62 11.49
N ASN A 97 11.61 -7.70 11.71
CA ASN A 97 11.00 -8.63 12.65
C ASN A 97 11.56 -8.59 14.08
N CYS A 98 12.07 -7.45 14.55
CA CYS A 98 12.30 -7.18 15.95
C CYS A 98 10.96 -6.87 16.62
N SER A 99 10.12 -7.90 16.81
CA SER A 99 8.70 -7.72 17.14
C SER A 99 8.45 -7.19 18.56
N ALA A 100 9.43 -7.31 19.46
CA ALA A 100 9.38 -6.75 20.81
C ALA A 100 10.00 -5.36 20.92
N LEU A 101 10.59 -4.80 19.85
CA LEU A 101 11.23 -3.49 19.86
C LEU A 101 10.21 -2.40 20.11
N LYS A 102 10.39 -1.68 21.23
CA LYS A 102 9.49 -0.61 21.71
C LYS A 102 10.03 0.78 21.45
N GLU A 103 11.36 0.94 21.48
CA GLU A 103 12.02 2.23 21.45
C GLU A 103 13.34 2.16 20.67
N ILE A 104 13.60 3.21 19.88
CA ILE A 104 14.90 3.44 19.26
C ILE A 104 15.40 4.81 19.71
N LYS A 105 16.48 4.84 20.49
CA LYS A 105 17.14 6.04 21.01
C LYS A 105 18.20 6.54 20.05
N GLY A 106 18.50 7.84 20.11
CA GLY A 106 19.59 8.41 19.32
C GLY A 106 19.38 8.36 17.81
N MET A 107 18.13 8.33 17.32
CA MET A 107 17.83 8.36 15.88
C MET A 107 18.46 9.57 15.17
N GLU A 108 18.68 10.67 15.88
CA GLU A 108 19.39 11.85 15.40
C GLU A 108 20.88 11.59 15.10
N ASN A 109 21.45 10.51 15.60
CA ASN A 109 22.82 10.05 15.37
C ASN A 109 22.94 9.16 14.12
N LEU A 110 21.82 8.75 13.52
CA LEU A 110 21.82 8.01 12.26
C LEU A 110 21.80 8.98 11.08
N ASN A 111 22.89 9.02 10.34
CA ASN A 111 23.00 9.86 9.13
C ASN A 111 22.72 9.03 7.87
N THR A 112 21.55 9.22 7.28
CA THR A 112 21.09 8.49 6.08
C THR A 112 21.34 9.23 4.76
N SER A 113 22.11 10.32 4.75
CA SER A 113 22.33 11.17 3.56
C SER A 113 22.96 10.45 2.35
N GLU A 114 23.57 9.30 2.56
CA GLU A 114 24.14 8.48 1.48
C GLU A 114 23.43 7.13 1.30
N THR A 115 22.31 6.92 2.00
CA THR A 115 21.60 5.65 1.98
C THR A 115 20.69 5.56 0.75
N THR A 116 20.95 4.58 -0.11
CA THR A 116 20.16 4.35 -1.33
C THR A 116 19.08 3.31 -1.15
N GLU A 117 19.26 2.34 -0.23
CA GLU A 117 18.32 1.23 -0.01
C GLU A 117 17.86 1.17 1.45
N MET A 118 16.56 1.37 1.68
CA MET A 118 15.95 1.37 3.02
C MET A 118 14.85 0.30 3.18
N VAL A 119 14.89 -0.73 2.33
CA VAL A 119 13.86 -1.78 2.26
C VAL A 119 13.70 -2.49 3.61
N GLY A 120 12.48 -2.50 4.12
CA GLY A 120 12.10 -3.25 5.33
C GLY A 120 12.83 -2.83 6.58
N MET A 121 13.37 -1.61 6.68
CA MET A 121 14.20 -1.19 7.81
C MET A 121 13.53 -1.43 9.16
N PHE A 122 12.23 -1.12 9.29
CA PHE A 122 11.44 -1.29 10.51
C PHE A 122 10.34 -2.35 10.35
N SER A 123 10.35 -3.12 9.26
CA SER A 123 9.30 -4.11 8.99
C SER A 123 9.19 -5.14 10.12
N GLY A 124 7.97 -5.36 10.63
CA GLY A 124 7.70 -6.31 11.70
C GLY A 124 8.06 -5.82 13.11
N CYS A 125 8.34 -4.52 13.29
CA CYS A 125 8.51 -3.91 14.62
C CYS A 125 7.15 -3.68 15.27
N LYS A 126 6.46 -4.78 15.64
CA LYS A 126 5.05 -4.76 16.06
C LYS A 126 4.77 -3.97 17.33
N ALA A 127 5.75 -3.88 18.24
CA ALA A 127 5.61 -3.18 19.52
C ALA A 127 6.07 -1.71 19.47
N LEU A 128 6.59 -1.24 18.33
CA LEU A 128 7.10 0.14 18.20
C LEU A 128 5.91 1.12 18.12
N THR A 129 5.82 2.02 19.12
CA THR A 129 4.68 2.95 19.23
C THR A 129 4.96 4.33 18.65
N SER A 130 6.22 4.72 18.54
CA SER A 130 6.65 6.00 17.97
C SER A 130 8.03 5.87 17.34
N LEU A 131 8.34 6.76 16.40
CA LEU A 131 9.62 6.79 15.71
C LEU A 131 9.97 8.24 15.34
N ASN A 132 11.12 8.69 15.83
CA ASN A 132 11.64 10.03 15.48
C ASN A 132 12.43 9.97 14.18
N LEU A 133 11.86 10.48 13.09
CA LEU A 133 12.48 10.55 11.77
C LEU A 133 12.94 11.95 11.38
N SER A 134 12.96 12.92 12.30
CA SER A 134 13.21 14.35 12.00
C SER A 134 14.57 14.64 11.35
N LYS A 135 15.55 13.74 11.49
CA LYS A 135 16.88 13.84 10.86
C LYS A 135 17.10 12.82 9.73
N PHE A 136 16.04 12.08 9.37
CA PHE A 136 16.14 11.03 8.38
C PHE A 136 16.18 11.64 6.96
N ASP A 137 17.26 11.45 6.23
CA ASP A 137 17.41 11.92 4.85
C ASP A 137 17.13 10.76 3.89
N THR A 138 16.11 10.91 3.05
CA THR A 138 15.73 9.92 2.04
C THR A 138 16.04 10.36 0.61
N SER A 139 16.76 11.45 0.43
CA SER A 139 17.02 12.07 -0.89
C SER A 139 17.81 11.19 -1.86
N MET A 140 18.56 10.22 -1.33
CA MET A 140 19.30 9.24 -2.14
C MET A 140 18.56 7.91 -2.27
N ALA A 141 17.47 7.69 -1.53
CA ALA A 141 16.75 6.42 -1.52
C ALA A 141 15.98 6.19 -2.84
N ASP A 142 16.20 5.05 -3.47
CA ASP A 142 15.48 4.58 -4.66
C ASP A 142 14.43 3.49 -4.34
N ASN A 143 14.55 2.86 -3.17
CA ASN A 143 13.67 1.79 -2.74
C ASN A 143 13.40 1.84 -1.23
N ILE A 144 12.11 2.04 -0.88
CA ILE A 144 11.61 2.09 0.49
C ILE A 144 10.52 1.03 0.74
N ASN A 145 10.48 -0.02 -0.08
CA ASN A 145 9.49 -1.10 0.07
C ASN A 145 9.48 -1.66 1.49
N ASN A 146 8.29 -1.96 2.00
CA ASN A 146 8.10 -2.61 3.29
C ASN A 146 8.68 -1.84 4.49
N MET A 147 9.11 -0.58 4.34
CA MET A 147 9.91 0.11 5.37
C MET A 147 9.24 0.10 6.75
N PHE A 148 7.93 0.29 6.81
CA PHE A 148 7.13 0.29 8.04
C PHE A 148 6.10 -0.85 8.08
N MET A 149 6.21 -1.86 7.20
CA MET A 149 5.28 -2.99 7.16
C MET A 149 5.17 -3.66 8.53
N GLU A 150 3.95 -3.98 8.97
CA GLU A 150 3.68 -4.60 10.27
C GLU A 150 4.19 -3.83 11.50
N CYS A 151 4.33 -2.50 11.43
CA CYS A 151 4.47 -1.65 12.62
C CYS A 151 3.10 -1.48 13.28
N GLU A 152 2.58 -2.57 13.88
CA GLU A 152 1.18 -2.71 14.28
C GLU A 152 0.74 -1.73 15.37
N ALA A 153 1.67 -1.30 16.25
CA ALA A 153 1.39 -0.39 17.37
C ALA A 153 1.66 1.10 17.03
N LEU A 154 2.19 1.39 15.85
CA LEU A 154 2.55 2.75 15.46
C LEU A 154 1.28 3.56 15.14
N THR A 155 1.02 4.62 15.91
CA THR A 155 -0.21 5.43 15.80
C THR A 155 -0.06 6.63 14.87
N SER A 156 1.16 7.13 14.71
CA SER A 156 1.47 8.26 13.84
C SER A 156 2.91 8.21 13.33
N LEU A 157 3.16 8.85 12.20
CA LEU A 157 4.50 9.07 11.63
C LEU A 157 4.59 10.49 11.09
N ASP A 158 5.66 11.20 11.44
CA ASP A 158 6.03 12.45 10.76
C ASP A 158 6.99 12.13 9.61
N LEU A 159 6.49 12.30 8.38
CA LEU A 159 7.22 12.07 7.14
C LEU A 159 7.50 13.38 6.38
N SER A 160 7.34 14.52 7.02
CA SER A 160 7.42 15.85 6.39
C SER A 160 8.76 16.14 5.73
N ASN A 161 9.83 15.49 6.20
CA ASN A 161 11.19 15.61 5.63
C ASN A 161 11.53 14.54 4.58
N PHE A 162 10.60 13.61 4.26
CA PHE A 162 10.87 12.59 3.25
C PHE A 162 10.94 13.19 1.85
N ASN A 163 12.06 13.01 1.18
CA ASN A 163 12.22 13.25 -0.24
C ASN A 163 12.14 11.90 -0.98
N THR A 164 11.07 11.70 -1.76
CA THR A 164 10.85 10.44 -2.48
C THR A 164 11.06 10.56 -3.99
N GLU A 165 11.74 11.61 -4.46
CA GLU A 165 11.91 11.89 -5.90
C GLU A 165 12.59 10.74 -6.65
N LYS A 166 13.54 10.03 -6.03
CA LYS A 166 14.24 8.90 -6.64
C LYS A 166 13.53 7.56 -6.46
N VAL A 167 12.52 7.51 -5.62
CA VAL A 167 11.83 6.26 -5.27
C VAL A 167 11.05 5.72 -6.46
N THR A 168 11.30 4.46 -6.79
CA THR A 168 10.61 3.75 -7.89
C THR A 168 9.59 2.73 -7.42
N SER A 169 9.64 2.33 -6.13
CA SER A 169 8.72 1.38 -5.54
C SER A 169 8.38 1.74 -4.10
N MET A 170 7.07 1.70 -3.78
CA MET A 170 6.50 1.95 -2.45
C MET A 170 5.60 0.78 -2.00
N SER A 171 5.82 -0.42 -2.59
CA SER A 171 4.99 -1.58 -2.24
C SER A 171 5.11 -1.93 -0.77
N TYR A 172 3.95 -2.21 -0.14
CA TYR A 172 3.83 -2.58 1.27
C TYR A 172 4.38 -1.54 2.27
N LEU A 173 4.60 -0.28 1.86
CA LEU A 173 5.31 0.73 2.67
C LEU A 173 4.75 0.85 4.09
N PHE A 174 3.41 0.87 4.23
CA PHE A 174 2.68 0.95 5.50
C PHE A 174 1.78 -0.28 5.74
N ALA A 175 1.99 -1.37 5.01
CA ALA A 175 1.10 -2.52 5.11
C ALA A 175 1.04 -3.04 6.55
N SER A 176 -0.18 -3.32 7.03
CA SER A 176 -0.46 -3.80 8.40
C SER A 176 -0.01 -2.86 9.53
N CYS A 177 0.09 -1.55 9.28
CA CYS A 177 0.18 -0.54 10.33
C CYS A 177 -1.22 -0.35 10.96
N LYS A 178 -1.65 -1.34 11.76
CA LYS A 178 -3.05 -1.48 12.23
C LYS A 178 -3.53 -0.33 13.08
N ALA A 179 -2.64 0.26 13.91
CA ALA A 179 -2.98 1.35 14.81
C ALA A 179 -2.92 2.73 14.16
N LEU A 180 -2.41 2.83 12.92
CA LEU A 180 -2.23 4.10 12.23
C LEU A 180 -3.58 4.69 11.84
N GLU A 181 -3.88 5.90 12.33
CA GLU A 181 -5.17 6.56 12.14
C GLU A 181 -5.18 7.52 10.94
N SER A 182 -4.03 8.15 10.66
CA SER A 182 -3.84 9.08 9.54
C SER A 182 -2.38 9.18 9.14
N LEU A 183 -2.13 9.66 7.93
CA LEU A 183 -0.79 9.99 7.40
C LEU A 183 -0.84 11.29 6.60
N ASN A 184 0.19 12.13 6.76
CA ASN A 184 0.45 13.24 5.88
C ASN A 184 1.48 12.82 4.82
N LEU A 185 1.05 12.77 3.55
CA LEU A 185 1.88 12.39 2.41
C LEU A 185 2.23 13.58 1.50
N SER A 186 2.02 14.81 1.94
CA SER A 186 2.21 16.02 1.13
C SER A 186 3.65 16.24 0.68
N SER A 187 4.62 15.64 1.38
CA SER A 187 6.06 15.67 1.02
C SER A 187 6.42 14.66 -0.09
N PHE A 188 5.52 13.70 -0.40
CA PHE A 188 5.85 12.60 -1.30
C PHE A 188 5.80 13.05 -2.76
N ASN A 189 6.92 12.94 -3.47
CA ASN A 189 7.01 13.04 -4.92
C ASN A 189 7.00 11.64 -5.52
N THR A 190 5.86 11.22 -6.07
CA THR A 190 5.68 9.86 -6.59
C THR A 190 5.76 9.76 -8.12
N LYS A 191 6.26 10.80 -8.80
CA LYS A 191 6.37 10.86 -10.26
C LYS A 191 7.08 9.65 -10.89
N ASN A 192 8.11 9.12 -10.20
CA ASN A 192 8.92 8.01 -10.67
C ASN A 192 8.46 6.64 -10.15
N VAL A 193 7.43 6.60 -9.30
CA VAL A 193 6.94 5.36 -8.69
C VAL A 193 6.17 4.53 -9.71
N ARG A 194 6.56 3.26 -9.83
CA ARG A 194 5.98 2.28 -10.75
C ARG A 194 5.06 1.27 -10.07
N THR A 195 5.23 1.07 -8.77
CA THR A 195 4.42 0.12 -8.00
C THR A 195 4.07 0.67 -6.62
N MET A 196 2.77 0.61 -6.28
CA MET A 196 2.18 0.98 -5.00
C MET A 196 1.36 -0.19 -4.43
N GLY A 197 1.66 -1.42 -4.87
CA GLY A 197 0.93 -2.60 -4.44
C GLY A 197 0.96 -2.75 -2.93
N ASP A 198 -0.21 -3.00 -2.33
CA ASP A 198 -0.40 -3.23 -0.90
C ASP A 198 0.12 -2.08 0.01
N MET A 199 0.31 -0.85 -0.53
CA MET A 199 0.97 0.26 0.18
C MET A 199 0.34 0.56 1.56
N PHE A 200 -1.00 0.49 1.67
CA PHE A 200 -1.76 0.72 2.90
C PHE A 200 -2.56 -0.52 3.33
N ALA A 201 -2.25 -1.70 2.76
CA ALA A 201 -3.00 -2.91 3.07
C ALA A 201 -3.01 -3.19 4.57
N GLY A 202 -4.20 -3.43 5.16
CA GLY A 202 -4.33 -3.74 6.60
C GLY A 202 -4.15 -2.57 7.56
N CYS A 203 -4.16 -1.30 7.07
CA CYS A 203 -4.25 -0.12 7.92
C CYS A 203 -5.67 0.01 8.50
N ALA A 204 -6.03 -0.91 9.40
CA ALA A 204 -7.40 -1.15 9.81
C ALA A 204 -8.04 0.01 10.59
N ASN A 205 -7.25 0.83 11.30
CA ASN A 205 -7.75 1.98 12.05
C ASN A 205 -7.78 3.29 11.24
N MET A 206 -7.25 3.28 10.02
CA MET A 206 -7.23 4.47 9.17
C MET A 206 -8.65 4.86 8.75
N THR A 207 -9.12 6.01 9.21
CA THR A 207 -10.48 6.51 8.91
C THR A 207 -10.50 7.43 7.70
N LYS A 208 -9.40 8.12 7.44
CA LYS A 208 -9.21 9.05 6.31
C LYS A 208 -7.75 9.00 5.85
N ILE A 209 -7.54 9.18 4.57
CA ILE A 209 -6.22 9.36 3.97
C ILE A 209 -6.33 10.33 2.80
N ASP A 210 -5.44 11.33 2.76
CA ASP A 210 -5.30 12.21 1.60
C ASP A 210 -4.26 11.61 0.64
N VAL A 211 -4.73 11.11 -0.47
CA VAL A 211 -3.92 10.55 -1.56
C VAL A 211 -3.86 11.45 -2.78
N THR A 212 -4.43 12.65 -2.72
CA THR A 212 -4.47 13.61 -3.83
C THR A 212 -3.08 14.13 -4.22
N PHE A 213 -2.10 14.02 -3.33
CA PHE A 213 -0.69 14.33 -3.58
C PHE A 213 0.05 13.26 -4.39
N LEU A 214 -0.49 12.04 -4.49
CA LEU A 214 0.18 10.95 -5.19
C LEU A 214 0.01 11.09 -6.71
N ASN A 215 1.12 11.33 -7.41
CA ASN A 215 1.15 11.19 -8.86
C ASN A 215 1.24 9.72 -9.23
N THR A 216 0.20 9.20 -9.90
CA THR A 216 0.09 7.78 -10.29
C THR A 216 0.32 7.52 -11.77
N GLU A 217 0.76 8.52 -12.54
CA GLU A 217 0.92 8.44 -14.01
C GLU A 217 1.86 7.31 -14.46
N SER A 218 2.91 7.02 -13.66
CA SER A 218 3.88 5.96 -13.97
C SER A 218 3.53 4.61 -13.34
N VAL A 219 2.47 4.54 -12.52
CA VAL A 219 2.13 3.34 -11.75
C VAL A 219 1.48 2.28 -12.61
N SER A 220 2.01 1.07 -12.56
CA SER A 220 1.51 -0.11 -13.27
C SER A 220 0.86 -1.16 -12.36
N ASP A 221 1.08 -1.08 -11.05
CA ASP A 221 0.58 -2.03 -10.05
C ASP A 221 -0.01 -1.31 -8.84
N MET A 222 -1.32 -1.49 -8.63
CA MET A 222 -2.10 -0.99 -7.50
C MET A 222 -2.80 -2.12 -6.76
N LYS A 223 -2.33 -3.38 -6.93
CA LYS A 223 -2.87 -4.54 -6.24
C LYS A 223 -2.98 -4.25 -4.74
N GLY A 224 -4.13 -4.52 -4.13
CA GLY A 224 -4.33 -4.47 -2.68
C GLY A 224 -4.04 -3.12 -2.01
N MET A 225 -3.91 -2.00 -2.76
CA MET A 225 -3.39 -0.74 -2.23
C MET A 225 -4.07 -0.28 -0.94
N PHE A 226 -5.38 -0.50 -0.80
CA PHE A 226 -6.20 -0.16 0.37
C PHE A 226 -6.86 -1.39 0.99
N SER A 227 -6.41 -2.59 0.65
CA SER A 227 -6.99 -3.83 1.15
C SER A 227 -7.00 -3.86 2.69
N GLY A 228 -8.15 -4.18 3.30
CA GLY A 228 -8.26 -4.26 4.76
C GLY A 228 -8.23 -2.93 5.52
N CYS A 229 -8.35 -1.77 4.83
CA CYS A 229 -8.60 -0.48 5.47
C CYS A 229 -10.04 -0.43 5.99
N SER A 230 -10.34 -1.24 7.00
CA SER A 230 -11.71 -1.56 7.41
C SER A 230 -12.51 -0.39 7.98
N LYS A 231 -11.83 0.63 8.54
CA LYS A 231 -12.47 1.85 9.06
C LYS A 231 -12.48 3.02 8.07
N LEU A 232 -11.93 2.85 6.86
CA LEU A 232 -11.92 3.90 5.84
C LEU A 232 -13.35 4.19 5.37
N THR A 233 -13.83 5.41 5.58
CA THR A 233 -15.22 5.79 5.26
C THR A 233 -15.36 6.45 3.90
N SER A 234 -14.32 7.13 3.43
CA SER A 234 -14.27 7.81 2.14
C SER A 234 -12.82 7.97 1.68
N ILE A 235 -12.63 8.10 0.37
CA ILE A 235 -11.33 8.36 -0.25
C ILE A 235 -11.53 9.20 -1.52
N ASP A 236 -10.68 10.22 -1.69
CA ASP A 236 -10.65 11.03 -2.92
C ASP A 236 -9.59 10.47 -3.89
N LEU A 237 -10.05 9.89 -5.00
CA LEU A 237 -9.23 9.33 -6.06
C LEU A 237 -9.24 10.20 -7.33
N SER A 238 -9.76 11.42 -7.26
CA SER A 238 -9.94 12.31 -8.42
C SER A 238 -8.63 12.66 -9.14
N LYS A 239 -7.48 12.50 -8.47
CA LYS A 239 -6.14 12.72 -9.05
C LYS A 239 -5.46 11.44 -9.56
N PHE A 240 -6.08 10.26 -9.38
CA PHE A 240 -5.48 9.02 -9.83
C PHE A 240 -5.54 8.90 -11.36
N ASN A 241 -4.38 8.72 -11.97
CA ASN A 241 -4.25 8.29 -13.36
C ASN A 241 -3.98 6.78 -13.38
N THR A 242 -4.90 6.01 -13.95
CA THR A 242 -4.79 4.55 -13.99
C THR A 242 -4.53 4.01 -15.40
N GLU A 243 -4.16 4.87 -16.36
CA GLU A 243 -3.94 4.48 -17.75
C GLU A 243 -2.92 3.37 -17.95
N ARG A 244 -1.91 3.27 -17.07
CA ARG A 244 -0.84 2.26 -17.17
C ARG A 244 -1.04 1.07 -16.25
N VAL A 245 -2.09 1.09 -15.42
CA VAL A 245 -2.31 0.06 -14.41
C VAL A 245 -2.76 -1.24 -15.07
N SER A 246 -2.07 -2.32 -14.72
CA SER A 246 -2.37 -3.67 -15.18
C SER A 246 -2.95 -4.57 -14.11
N ARG A 247 -2.75 -4.24 -12.82
CA ARG A 247 -3.26 -5.00 -11.67
C ARG A 247 -3.98 -4.09 -10.69
N MET A 248 -5.26 -4.41 -10.44
CA MET A 248 -6.12 -3.74 -9.45
C MET A 248 -6.80 -4.76 -8.52
N ASN A 249 -6.35 -6.02 -8.56
CA ASN A 249 -6.94 -7.07 -7.73
C ASN A 249 -6.83 -6.69 -6.25
N ALA A 250 -7.89 -6.96 -5.49
CA ALA A 250 -8.02 -6.66 -4.07
C ALA A 250 -7.81 -5.19 -3.67
N MET A 251 -7.87 -4.20 -4.61
CA MET A 251 -7.51 -2.81 -4.32
C MET A 251 -8.28 -2.22 -3.14
N PHE A 252 -9.55 -2.55 -2.98
CA PHE A 252 -10.43 -2.10 -1.88
C PHE A 252 -10.98 -3.27 -1.06
N LYS A 253 -10.42 -4.48 -1.21
CA LYS A 253 -10.85 -5.66 -0.46
C LYS A 253 -10.95 -5.36 1.03
N GLY A 254 -12.09 -5.66 1.67
CA GLY A 254 -12.28 -5.49 3.11
C GLY A 254 -12.36 -4.03 3.59
N CYS A 255 -12.60 -3.06 2.70
CA CYS A 255 -12.92 -1.67 3.08
C CYS A 255 -14.36 -1.61 3.61
N LYS A 256 -14.60 -2.21 4.78
CA LYS A 256 -15.94 -2.49 5.32
C LYS A 256 -16.79 -1.25 5.59
N SER A 257 -16.14 -0.13 5.96
CA SER A 257 -16.82 1.12 6.29
C SER A 257 -17.05 2.04 5.09
N LEU A 258 -16.51 1.69 3.91
CA LEU A 258 -16.65 2.50 2.70
C LEU A 258 -18.10 2.43 2.20
N THR A 259 -18.79 3.57 2.12
CA THR A 259 -20.20 3.64 1.72
C THR A 259 -20.39 4.00 0.25
N SER A 260 -19.44 4.73 -0.32
CA SER A 260 -19.39 5.13 -1.73
C SER A 260 -17.96 5.36 -2.18
N ILE A 261 -17.73 5.29 -3.48
CA ILE A 261 -16.42 5.56 -4.11
C ILE A 261 -16.65 6.14 -5.50
N ASP A 262 -15.93 7.22 -5.82
CA ASP A 262 -15.92 7.79 -7.17
C ASP A 262 -14.77 7.19 -7.98
N LEU A 263 -15.10 6.47 -9.04
CA LEU A 263 -14.19 5.82 -9.98
C LEU A 263 -14.25 6.44 -11.38
N SER A 264 -14.85 7.62 -11.51
CA SER A 264 -15.09 8.29 -12.81
C SER A 264 -13.80 8.61 -13.58
N THR A 265 -12.67 8.75 -12.88
CA THR A 265 -11.34 8.98 -13.46
C THR A 265 -10.62 7.69 -13.86
N PHE A 266 -11.11 6.52 -13.43
CA PHE A 266 -10.42 5.25 -13.65
C PHE A 266 -10.49 4.83 -15.13
N LYS A 267 -9.33 4.54 -15.69
CA LYS A 267 -9.15 3.94 -17.02
C LYS A 267 -8.64 2.52 -16.84
N THR A 268 -9.42 1.53 -17.27
CA THR A 268 -9.14 0.12 -17.01
C THR A 268 -8.74 -0.67 -18.24
N THR A 269 -8.47 0.01 -19.35
CA THR A 269 -8.14 -0.59 -20.66
C THR A 269 -6.99 -1.61 -20.62
N TYR A 270 -6.04 -1.45 -19.70
CA TYR A 270 -4.89 -2.35 -19.58
C TYR A 270 -4.98 -3.29 -18.37
N VAL A 271 -6.04 -3.18 -17.58
CA VAL A 271 -6.20 -4.02 -16.37
C VAL A 271 -6.51 -5.45 -16.78
N ARG A 272 -5.70 -6.39 -16.28
CA ARG A 272 -5.82 -7.82 -16.56
C ARG A 272 -6.47 -8.61 -15.43
N ASN A 273 -6.34 -8.13 -14.20
CA ASN A 273 -6.85 -8.80 -13.03
C ASN A 273 -7.59 -7.79 -12.12
N MET A 274 -8.87 -8.10 -11.82
CA MET A 274 -9.77 -7.37 -10.94
C MET A 274 -10.33 -8.27 -9.82
N ASP A 275 -9.69 -9.44 -9.57
CA ASP A 275 -10.12 -10.36 -8.52
C ASP A 275 -10.26 -9.64 -7.19
N GLU A 276 -11.34 -9.92 -6.46
CA GLU A 276 -11.57 -9.40 -5.13
C GLU A 276 -11.51 -7.86 -5.00
N MET A 277 -11.58 -7.09 -6.11
CA MET A 277 -11.33 -5.63 -6.08
C MET A 277 -12.18 -4.91 -5.03
N PHE A 278 -13.43 -5.34 -4.81
CA PHE A 278 -14.35 -4.82 -3.81
C PHE A 278 -14.83 -5.90 -2.83
N PHE A 279 -14.18 -7.07 -2.78
CA PHE A 279 -14.59 -8.16 -1.89
C PHE A 279 -14.73 -7.66 -0.45
N ASP A 280 -15.84 -8.03 0.23
CA ASP A 280 -16.12 -7.67 1.63
C ASP A 280 -16.19 -6.15 1.91
N CYS A 281 -16.57 -5.34 0.90
CA CYS A 281 -16.95 -3.95 1.08
C CYS A 281 -18.40 -3.87 1.59
N GLN A 282 -18.58 -4.23 2.87
CA GLN A 282 -19.90 -4.56 3.45
C GLN A 282 -20.92 -3.41 3.40
N ASN A 283 -20.45 -2.15 3.52
CA ASN A 283 -21.34 -0.96 3.57
C ASN A 283 -21.44 -0.22 2.22
N LEU A 284 -20.77 -0.71 1.20
CA LEU A 284 -20.83 -0.11 -0.14
C LEU A 284 -22.21 -0.34 -0.75
N THR A 285 -22.91 0.74 -1.09
CA THR A 285 -24.31 0.65 -1.56
C THR A 285 -24.45 0.71 -3.09
N THR A 286 -23.58 1.46 -3.73
CA THR A 286 -23.68 1.71 -5.18
C THR A 286 -22.29 1.81 -5.80
N LEU A 287 -22.11 1.27 -7.00
CA LEU A 287 -20.93 1.42 -7.82
C LEU A 287 -21.31 1.93 -9.22
N ASP A 288 -20.56 2.90 -9.72
CA ASP A 288 -20.63 3.35 -11.11
C ASP A 288 -19.39 2.85 -11.87
N LEU A 289 -19.59 1.83 -12.69
CA LEU A 289 -18.57 1.19 -13.51
C LEU A 289 -18.78 1.45 -15.01
N THR A 290 -19.58 2.48 -15.37
CA THR A 290 -19.88 2.83 -16.78
C THR A 290 -18.65 3.24 -17.59
N LYS A 291 -17.53 3.57 -16.91
CA LYS A 291 -16.25 3.92 -17.54
C LYS A 291 -15.26 2.75 -17.59
N PHE A 292 -15.60 1.60 -17.01
CA PHE A 292 -14.70 0.45 -17.01
C PHE A 292 -14.67 -0.22 -18.39
N ASP A 293 -13.47 -0.35 -18.94
CA ASP A 293 -13.19 -1.14 -20.14
C ASP A 293 -12.57 -2.47 -19.68
N THR A 294 -13.31 -3.55 -19.80
CA THR A 294 -12.90 -4.88 -19.34
C THR A 294 -12.45 -5.83 -20.45
N ARG A 295 -12.27 -5.32 -21.69
CA ARG A 295 -11.93 -6.15 -22.86
C ARG A 295 -10.60 -6.91 -22.72
N LYS A 296 -9.67 -6.42 -21.88
CA LYS A 296 -8.38 -7.09 -21.59
C LYS A 296 -8.34 -7.78 -20.23
N THR A 297 -9.41 -7.66 -19.44
CA THR A 297 -9.48 -8.29 -18.13
C THR A 297 -9.75 -9.77 -18.27
N THR A 298 -8.94 -10.58 -17.64
CA THR A 298 -9.00 -12.06 -17.72
C THR A 298 -9.46 -12.71 -16.44
N SER A 299 -9.53 -11.97 -15.32
CA SER A 299 -9.95 -12.50 -14.03
C SER A 299 -10.77 -11.48 -13.24
N PHE A 300 -11.89 -11.96 -12.64
CA PHE A 300 -12.87 -11.21 -11.86
C PHE A 300 -13.34 -12.00 -10.65
N ASP A 301 -12.55 -12.99 -10.17
CA ASP A 301 -12.97 -13.88 -9.10
C ASP A 301 -13.32 -13.09 -7.85
N ASP A 302 -14.51 -13.38 -7.28
CA ASP A 302 -15.01 -12.72 -6.07
C ASP A 302 -15.02 -11.18 -6.10
N MET A 303 -15.03 -10.53 -7.29
CA MET A 303 -14.81 -9.08 -7.42
C MET A 303 -15.71 -8.24 -6.51
N PHE A 304 -16.98 -8.64 -6.35
CA PHE A 304 -17.96 -7.98 -5.49
C PHE A 304 -18.40 -8.88 -4.32
N GLY A 305 -17.77 -10.03 -4.15
CA GLY A 305 -18.18 -11.02 -3.15
C GLY A 305 -18.32 -10.38 -1.75
N GLN A 306 -19.37 -10.78 -1.00
CA GLN A 306 -19.66 -10.32 0.36
C GLN A 306 -19.97 -8.80 0.51
N CYS A 307 -20.32 -8.11 -0.58
CA CYS A 307 -20.80 -6.72 -0.54
C CYS A 307 -22.28 -6.70 -0.13
N LYS A 308 -22.56 -6.87 1.16
CA LYS A 308 -23.90 -7.11 1.72
C LYS A 308 -24.91 -5.99 1.50
N GLU A 309 -24.43 -4.74 1.47
CA GLU A 309 -25.29 -3.55 1.27
C GLU A 309 -25.35 -3.11 -0.20
N LEU A 310 -24.58 -3.75 -1.10
CA LEU A 310 -24.54 -3.37 -2.50
C LEU A 310 -25.85 -3.66 -3.20
N ASN A 311 -26.55 -2.60 -3.61
CA ASN A 311 -27.86 -2.72 -4.24
C ASN A 311 -27.84 -2.41 -5.75
N THR A 312 -26.89 -1.57 -6.21
CA THR A 312 -26.84 -1.14 -7.61
C THR A 312 -25.42 -1.06 -8.14
N ILE A 313 -25.19 -1.68 -9.28
CA ILE A 313 -23.95 -1.53 -10.07
C ILE A 313 -24.35 -0.95 -11.43
N TYR A 314 -24.01 0.31 -11.68
CA TYR A 314 -24.21 0.93 -12.99
C TYR A 314 -23.12 0.46 -13.96
N CYS A 315 -23.51 -0.19 -15.03
CA CYS A 315 -22.65 -0.58 -16.14
C CYS A 315 -23.49 -0.76 -17.41
N ASN A 316 -23.07 -0.14 -18.52
CA ASN A 316 -23.81 -0.19 -19.77
C ASN A 316 -23.40 -1.36 -20.67
N ASP A 317 -22.28 -2.00 -20.37
CA ASP A 317 -21.72 -3.08 -21.15
C ASP A 317 -21.89 -4.45 -20.47
N LYS A 318 -22.08 -5.49 -21.28
CA LYS A 318 -21.92 -6.87 -20.82
C LYS A 318 -20.43 -7.18 -20.73
N TRP A 319 -20.01 -7.71 -19.57
CA TRP A 319 -18.62 -8.14 -19.41
C TRP A 319 -18.40 -9.54 -19.95
N ASN A 320 -17.25 -9.75 -20.58
CA ASN A 320 -16.82 -11.08 -20.99
C ASN A 320 -15.97 -11.69 -19.87
N CYS A 321 -16.60 -12.52 -19.02
CA CYS A 321 -15.93 -13.22 -17.92
C CYS A 321 -15.49 -14.59 -18.40
N PRO A 322 -14.18 -14.88 -18.48
CA PRO A 322 -13.68 -16.16 -18.98
C PRO A 322 -14.14 -17.37 -18.15
N ASP A 323 -14.21 -17.20 -16.81
CA ASP A 323 -14.86 -18.19 -15.93
C ASP A 323 -16.29 -17.72 -15.58
N PRO A 324 -17.32 -18.35 -16.16
CA PRO A 324 -18.70 -18.00 -15.89
C PRO A 324 -19.15 -18.38 -14.46
N ASN A 325 -18.43 -19.28 -13.79
CA ASN A 325 -18.77 -19.81 -12.47
C ASN A 325 -17.93 -19.17 -11.34
N ASN A 326 -17.10 -18.17 -11.65
CA ASN A 326 -16.45 -17.39 -10.62
C ASN A 326 -17.50 -16.83 -9.65
N LYS A 327 -17.14 -16.64 -8.39
CA LYS A 327 -18.07 -16.17 -7.34
C LYS A 327 -18.21 -14.66 -7.30
N MET A 328 -18.23 -14.00 -8.48
CA MET A 328 -18.16 -12.55 -8.62
C MET A 328 -19.11 -11.78 -7.71
N PHE A 329 -20.34 -12.30 -7.51
CA PHE A 329 -21.41 -11.64 -6.75
C PHE A 329 -21.83 -12.43 -5.50
N ASP A 330 -21.04 -13.39 -5.03
CA ASP A 330 -21.42 -14.22 -3.88
C ASP A 330 -21.69 -13.35 -2.64
N GLY A 331 -22.83 -13.54 -1.97
CA GLY A 331 -23.23 -12.76 -0.80
C GLY A 331 -23.68 -11.32 -1.06
N CYS A 332 -23.94 -10.91 -2.32
CA CYS A 332 -24.51 -9.59 -2.67
C CYS A 332 -26.04 -9.60 -2.62
N GLU A 333 -26.62 -9.97 -1.48
CA GLU A 333 -28.05 -10.32 -1.36
C GLU A 333 -29.04 -9.17 -1.69
N LYS A 334 -28.57 -7.92 -1.62
CA LYS A 334 -29.40 -6.73 -1.93
C LYS A 334 -29.32 -6.28 -3.38
N LEU A 335 -28.46 -6.94 -4.18
CA LEU A 335 -28.17 -6.48 -5.54
C LEU A 335 -29.39 -6.62 -6.44
N LYS A 336 -29.69 -5.53 -7.16
CA LYS A 336 -30.79 -5.44 -8.12
C LYS A 336 -30.28 -4.82 -9.41
N GLY A 337 -30.39 -5.56 -10.49
CA GLY A 337 -30.11 -5.07 -11.84
C GLY A 337 -31.31 -5.33 -12.74
N ALA A 338 -31.08 -5.86 -13.93
CA ALA A 338 -32.15 -6.36 -14.80
C ALA A 338 -32.93 -7.49 -14.11
N VAL A 339 -32.28 -8.25 -13.22
CA VAL A 339 -32.89 -9.28 -12.38
C VAL A 339 -32.48 -9.09 -10.91
N ALA A 340 -33.28 -9.63 -10.01
CA ALA A 340 -32.95 -9.67 -8.58
C ALA A 340 -31.89 -10.73 -8.30
N TYR A 341 -31.10 -10.54 -7.24
CA TYR A 341 -30.08 -11.49 -6.79
C TYR A 341 -30.62 -12.91 -6.57
N ASN A 342 -29.87 -13.90 -7.03
CA ASN A 342 -30.13 -15.31 -6.80
C ASN A 342 -28.83 -15.98 -6.33
N LYS A 343 -28.84 -16.56 -5.13
CA LYS A 343 -27.70 -17.26 -4.52
C LYS A 343 -27.14 -18.42 -5.34
N ASN A 344 -27.93 -18.97 -6.27
CA ASN A 344 -27.49 -20.04 -7.16
C ASN A 344 -26.90 -19.53 -8.49
N SER A 345 -26.83 -18.22 -8.70
CA SER A 345 -26.38 -17.58 -9.93
C SER A 345 -25.48 -16.40 -9.60
N THR A 346 -24.31 -16.67 -8.99
CA THR A 346 -23.39 -15.65 -8.47
C THR A 346 -22.17 -15.39 -9.36
N GLY A 347 -22.05 -16.11 -10.47
CA GLY A 347 -20.89 -16.03 -11.35
C GLY A 347 -20.92 -14.88 -12.35
N GLY A 348 -19.83 -14.74 -13.09
CA GLY A 348 -19.61 -13.66 -14.06
C GLY A 348 -20.59 -13.57 -15.22
N VAL A 349 -21.36 -14.65 -15.49
CA VAL A 349 -22.48 -14.62 -16.47
C VAL A 349 -23.52 -13.55 -16.12
N MET A 350 -23.65 -13.21 -14.81
CA MET A 350 -24.57 -12.18 -14.32
C MET A 350 -24.02 -10.75 -14.46
N ALA A 351 -22.79 -10.55 -14.95
CA ALA A 351 -22.21 -9.24 -15.24
C ALA A 351 -22.77 -8.67 -16.56
N ASN A 352 -24.05 -8.38 -16.56
CA ASN A 352 -24.83 -8.05 -17.76
C ASN A 352 -25.99 -7.10 -17.41
N PRO A 353 -26.15 -5.97 -18.11
CA PRO A 353 -27.22 -5.02 -17.86
C PRO A 353 -28.59 -5.44 -18.46
N GLU A 354 -28.67 -6.46 -19.29
CA GLU A 354 -29.92 -6.93 -19.91
C GLU A 354 -30.54 -8.09 -19.13
N THR A 355 -29.71 -9.02 -18.64
CA THR A 355 -30.18 -10.30 -18.08
C THR A 355 -29.53 -10.64 -16.73
N GLY A 356 -28.74 -9.72 -16.17
CA GLY A 356 -27.94 -9.95 -14.98
C GLY A 356 -28.12 -8.85 -13.92
N TYR A 357 -27.05 -8.62 -13.16
CA TYR A 357 -27.07 -7.76 -11.98
C TYR A 357 -26.62 -6.32 -12.25
N PHE A 358 -26.23 -5.98 -13.47
CA PHE A 358 -25.92 -4.60 -13.82
C PHE A 358 -27.19 -3.81 -14.11
N THR A 359 -27.12 -2.50 -13.87
CA THR A 359 -28.16 -1.53 -14.18
C THR A 359 -27.65 -0.58 -15.23
N ARG A 360 -28.39 -0.38 -16.34
CA ARG A 360 -28.06 0.65 -17.32
C ARG A 360 -28.17 2.03 -16.71
N LYS A 361 -27.18 2.87 -16.94
CA LYS A 361 -27.24 4.29 -16.61
C LYS A 361 -27.64 5.06 -17.86
N THR A 362 -28.81 5.71 -17.80
CA THR A 362 -29.29 6.60 -18.87
C THR A 362 -28.53 7.93 -18.80
N SER A 363 -28.45 8.65 -19.93
CA SER A 363 -27.76 9.94 -20.03
C SER A 363 -28.30 11.03 -19.09
N ASP A 364 -29.49 10.85 -18.56
CA ASP A 364 -30.25 11.75 -17.71
C ASP A 364 -30.13 11.40 -16.22
N GLY A 365 -29.32 10.39 -15.88
CA GLY A 365 -29.11 9.97 -14.47
C GLY A 365 -30.27 9.17 -13.86
N ILE A 366 -31.33 8.88 -14.62
CA ILE A 366 -32.44 8.06 -14.18
C ILE A 366 -32.14 6.59 -14.52
N ALA A 367 -32.11 5.72 -13.51
CA ALA A 367 -31.97 4.28 -13.73
C ALA A 367 -33.20 3.75 -14.51
N SER A 368 -32.98 3.21 -15.72
CA SER A 368 -34.06 2.48 -16.38
C SER A 368 -34.23 1.14 -15.65
N GLN A 369 -35.22 1.02 -14.80
CA GLN A 369 -35.70 -0.28 -14.38
C GLN A 369 -36.42 -0.93 -15.56
N THR A 370 -35.82 -1.91 -16.20
CA THR A 370 -36.54 -2.81 -17.10
C THR A 370 -37.42 -3.72 -16.27
N THR A 371 -38.57 -3.21 -15.87
CA THR A 371 -39.67 -4.09 -15.47
C THR A 371 -40.11 -4.86 -16.74
N SER A 372 -40.30 -6.15 -16.62
CA SER A 372 -40.70 -7.10 -17.68
C SER A 372 -42.12 -6.84 -18.25
N HIS A 373 -42.68 -5.68 -18.06
CA HIS A 373 -43.85 -5.17 -18.77
C HIS A 373 -43.39 -4.17 -19.79
N ILE A 374 -43.52 -4.49 -21.08
CA ILE A 374 -43.38 -3.54 -22.17
C ILE A 374 -44.48 -2.51 -22.03
N ALA A 375 -44.25 -1.47 -21.20
CA ALA A 375 -45.12 -0.31 -21.15
C ALA A 375 -45.02 0.41 -22.49
N THR A 376 -46.12 0.47 -23.23
CA THR A 376 -46.17 1.20 -24.50
C THR A 376 -46.49 2.64 -24.24
N ILE A 377 -45.94 3.57 -25.02
CA ILE A 377 -46.25 4.98 -24.95
C ILE A 377 -47.72 5.16 -25.35
N LYS A 378 -48.57 5.61 -24.43
CA LYS A 378 -49.96 5.92 -24.70
C LYS A 378 -50.14 7.33 -25.22
N ALA A 379 -49.38 8.29 -24.79
CA ALA A 379 -49.43 9.66 -25.25
C ALA A 379 -48.15 10.43 -24.90
N ILE A 380 -47.84 11.42 -25.72
CA ILE A 380 -46.72 12.35 -25.56
C ILE A 380 -47.30 13.75 -25.44
N TYR A 381 -46.76 14.55 -24.51
CA TYR A 381 -47.19 15.95 -24.32
C TYR A 381 -45.96 16.86 -24.30
N SER A 382 -46.12 18.09 -24.80
CA SER A 382 -45.13 19.15 -24.61
C SER A 382 -45.04 19.58 -23.15
N ALA A 383 -44.03 20.33 -22.78
CA ALA A 383 -43.92 20.94 -21.44
C ALA A 383 -45.12 21.85 -21.07
N SER A 384 -45.85 22.38 -22.09
CA SER A 384 -47.08 23.17 -21.92
C SER A 384 -48.36 22.32 -21.85
N GLY A 385 -48.25 20.97 -21.86
CA GLY A 385 -49.38 20.05 -21.77
C GLY A 385 -50.10 19.77 -23.10
N GLN A 386 -49.58 20.23 -24.25
CA GLN A 386 -50.14 19.95 -25.57
C GLN A 386 -49.77 18.53 -25.99
N LYS A 387 -50.75 17.72 -26.42
CA LYS A 387 -50.52 16.36 -26.92
C LYS A 387 -49.75 16.42 -28.23
N LEU A 388 -48.68 15.61 -28.32
CA LEU A 388 -47.80 15.50 -29.48
C LEU A 388 -47.96 14.12 -30.16
N ASN A 389 -47.68 14.06 -31.44
CA ASN A 389 -47.67 12.81 -32.22
C ASN A 389 -46.34 12.05 -32.17
N GLU A 390 -45.29 12.76 -31.81
CA GLU A 390 -43.92 12.22 -31.70
C GLU A 390 -43.08 12.99 -30.67
N LEU A 391 -41.99 12.44 -30.22
CA LEU A 391 -41.03 13.09 -29.33
C LEU A 391 -40.35 14.25 -30.04
N GLN A 392 -40.33 15.42 -29.42
CA GLN A 392 -39.70 16.64 -29.95
C GLN A 392 -38.37 16.91 -29.17
N ARG A 393 -37.50 17.71 -29.76
CA ARG A 393 -36.27 18.15 -29.09
C ARG A 393 -36.63 19.06 -27.92
N GLY A 394 -36.21 18.66 -26.70
CA GLY A 394 -36.50 19.34 -25.45
C GLY A 394 -37.26 18.46 -24.48
N LEU A 395 -37.93 19.10 -23.45
CA LEU A 395 -38.69 18.37 -22.42
C LEU A 395 -40.01 17.86 -23.01
N ASN A 396 -40.26 16.55 -22.88
CA ASN A 396 -41.53 15.90 -23.23
C ASN A 396 -42.07 15.17 -22.00
N ILE A 397 -43.38 15.23 -21.82
CA ILE A 397 -44.09 14.45 -20.80
C ILE A 397 -44.68 13.23 -21.49
N VAL A 398 -44.30 12.04 -21.07
CA VAL A 398 -44.71 10.77 -21.68
C VAL A 398 -45.60 10.02 -20.71
N ARG A 399 -46.83 9.69 -21.14
CA ARG A 399 -47.72 8.82 -20.41
C ARG A 399 -47.58 7.39 -20.88
N MET A 400 -47.24 6.49 -19.99
CA MET A 400 -47.01 5.07 -20.29
C MET A 400 -48.29 4.23 -20.06
N SER A 401 -48.29 3.00 -20.60
CA SER A 401 -49.42 2.07 -20.48
C SER A 401 -49.64 1.54 -19.05
N ASP A 402 -48.60 1.61 -18.20
CA ASP A 402 -48.65 1.23 -16.79
C ASP A 402 -49.12 2.36 -15.85
N GLY A 403 -49.43 3.54 -16.39
CA GLY A 403 -49.95 4.69 -15.62
C GLY A 403 -48.89 5.71 -15.18
N THR A 404 -47.58 5.47 -15.50
CA THR A 404 -46.48 6.42 -15.25
C THR A 404 -46.33 7.47 -16.35
#